data_2bf57775c88b13718208ccd1c4458193
#
_entry.id   2bf57775c88b13718208ccd1c4458193
#
_cell.length_a   1.000
_cell.length_b   1.000
_cell.length_c   1.000
_cell.angle_alpha   90.00
_cell.angle_beta   90.00
_cell.angle_gamma   90.00
#
_symmetry.space_group_name_H-M   'P 1'
#
loop_
_entity.id
_entity.type
_entity.pdbx_description
1 polymer ?
#
loop_
_entity_poly.entity_id
_entity_poly.type
_entity_poly.pdbx_seq_one_letter_code
_entity_poly.pdbx_strand_id
1 'polypeptide(L)'
;MFQENIPLSYYSNFKIGGPAKYFFEAKNFNELIIFLESSRAKSQRIFILGGGTNVLFDDKGFDGLVIKPNFQFIKKDKNTLRVGAGVLISELLEFCLENNLGGLEWAGGLPGTLGGAIYGNAGAFGGEIKDIIREVISLDISFSRPEVIKRKARYCNFKYRSSIFKASKNREIILKNNNKRQPSWQNHPGY
;
A
#
# COMPACT_ATOMS: atom_id res chain seq x y z
N MET A 1 -11.96 -7.42 9.45
CA MET A 1 -13.18 -7.26 10.30
C MET A 1 -14.01 -6.13 9.71
N PHE A 2 -15.32 -6.32 9.56
CA PHE A 2 -16.26 -5.30 9.06
C PHE A 2 -16.87 -4.53 10.25
N GLN A 3 -16.91 -3.20 10.15
CA GLN A 3 -17.38 -2.30 11.20
C GLN A 3 -18.14 -1.14 10.58
N GLU A 4 -18.99 -0.47 11.36
CA GLU A 4 -19.77 0.69 10.95
C GLU A 4 -19.45 1.92 11.81
N ASN A 5 -19.57 3.10 11.23
CA ASN A 5 -19.39 4.39 11.91
C ASN A 5 -18.04 4.53 12.63
N ILE A 6 -16.97 4.08 11.99
CA ILE A 6 -15.62 4.12 12.57
C ILE A 6 -14.99 5.50 12.36
N PRO A 7 -14.56 6.20 13.43
CA PRO A 7 -13.89 7.48 13.32
C PRO A 7 -12.57 7.36 12.54
N LEU A 8 -12.47 8.04 11.41
CA LEU A 8 -11.27 8.03 10.57
C LEU A 8 -10.09 8.78 11.18
N SER A 9 -10.34 9.62 12.18
CA SER A 9 -9.32 10.24 13.00
C SER A 9 -8.36 9.25 13.66
N TYR A 10 -8.79 8.02 13.96
CA TYR A 10 -7.95 6.96 14.51
C TYR A 10 -6.94 6.42 13.50
N TYR A 11 -7.24 6.57 12.21
CA TYR A 11 -6.48 6.05 11.09
C TYR A 11 -5.77 7.13 10.28
N SER A 12 -5.83 8.39 10.71
CA SER A 12 -5.16 9.52 10.09
C SER A 12 -4.03 10.04 10.98
N ASN A 13 -2.90 10.36 10.39
CA ASN A 13 -1.78 11.00 11.10
C ASN A 13 -2.17 12.38 11.65
N PHE A 14 -3.10 13.08 10.99
CA PHE A 14 -3.61 14.36 11.45
C PHE A 14 -4.55 14.27 12.65
N LYS A 15 -4.98 13.05 13.03
CA LYS A 15 -5.89 12.79 14.16
C LYS A 15 -7.24 13.52 14.10
N ILE A 16 -7.65 13.90 12.89
CA ILE A 16 -8.93 14.54 12.57
C ILE A 16 -9.64 13.77 11.47
N GLY A 17 -10.96 13.92 11.38
CA GLY A 17 -11.83 13.28 10.41
C GLY A 17 -13.01 12.56 11.06
N GLY A 18 -14.18 12.71 10.48
CA GLY A 18 -15.43 12.08 10.90
C GLY A 18 -15.46 10.57 10.59
N PRO A 19 -16.63 9.93 10.82
CA PRO A 19 -16.74 8.49 10.70
C PRO A 19 -16.77 8.00 9.23
N ALA A 20 -16.17 6.83 8.99
CA ALA A 20 -16.51 6.04 7.82
C ALA A 20 -17.82 5.31 8.06
N LYS A 21 -18.78 5.40 7.13
CA LYS A 21 -20.04 4.67 7.23
C LYS A 21 -19.79 3.17 7.36
N TYR A 22 -18.88 2.64 6.53
CA TYR A 22 -18.42 1.25 6.58
C TYR A 22 -16.91 1.21 6.56
N PHE A 23 -16.34 0.32 7.36
CA PHE A 23 -14.91 0.12 7.45
C PHE A 23 -14.59 -1.39 7.41
N PHE A 24 -13.66 -1.78 6.56
CA PHE A 24 -13.22 -3.15 6.45
C PHE A 24 -11.70 -3.23 6.45
N GLU A 25 -11.14 -3.85 7.49
CA GLU A 25 -9.72 -4.17 7.54
C GLU A 25 -9.50 -5.62 7.09
N ALA A 26 -8.80 -5.78 5.97
CA ALA A 26 -8.46 -7.08 5.39
C ALA A 26 -7.09 -7.54 5.89
N LYS A 27 -7.01 -8.61 6.65
CA LYS A 27 -5.75 -9.18 7.17
C LYS A 27 -5.12 -10.18 6.19
N ASN A 28 -5.89 -10.75 5.29
CA ASN A 28 -5.42 -11.66 4.27
C ASN A 28 -6.23 -11.53 2.98
N PHE A 29 -5.69 -12.12 1.93
CA PHE A 29 -6.23 -12.01 0.58
C PHE A 29 -7.61 -12.67 0.42
N ASN A 30 -7.80 -13.86 1.00
CA ASN A 30 -9.07 -14.59 0.90
C ASN A 30 -10.20 -13.82 1.58
N GLU A 31 -9.92 -13.26 2.76
CA GLU A 31 -10.88 -12.41 3.49
C GLU A 31 -11.32 -11.20 2.64
N LEU A 32 -10.37 -10.56 1.95
CA LEU A 32 -10.68 -9.43 1.07
C LEU A 32 -11.58 -9.83 -0.09
N ILE A 33 -11.28 -10.94 -0.77
CA ILE A 33 -12.07 -11.41 -1.91
C ILE A 33 -13.49 -11.76 -1.47
N ILE A 34 -13.63 -12.57 -0.43
CA ILE A 34 -14.94 -12.97 0.09
C ILE A 34 -15.78 -11.73 0.45
N PHE A 35 -15.15 -10.73 1.09
CA PHE A 35 -15.84 -9.51 1.44
C PHE A 35 -16.28 -8.71 0.20
N LEU A 36 -15.41 -8.54 -0.80
CA LEU A 36 -15.72 -7.80 -2.03
C LEU A 36 -16.82 -8.47 -2.86
N GLU A 37 -16.93 -9.78 -2.83
CA GLU A 37 -17.99 -10.53 -3.49
C GLU A 37 -19.34 -10.44 -2.73
N SER A 38 -19.32 -10.02 -1.48
CA SER A 38 -20.53 -9.87 -0.68
C SER A 38 -21.38 -8.67 -1.15
N SER A 39 -22.69 -8.72 -0.90
CA SER A 39 -23.63 -7.61 -1.20
C SER A 39 -23.28 -6.31 -0.46
N ARG A 40 -22.57 -6.40 0.68
CA ARG A 40 -22.18 -5.23 1.49
C ARG A 40 -21.14 -4.33 0.81
N ALA A 41 -20.28 -4.91 -0.03
CA ALA A 41 -19.26 -4.15 -0.77
C ALA A 41 -19.81 -3.58 -2.10
N LYS A 42 -20.81 -4.25 -2.68
CA LYS A 42 -21.44 -3.85 -3.94
C LYS A 42 -22.22 -2.55 -3.73
N SER A 43 -22.18 -1.65 -4.68
CA SER A 43 -22.87 -0.36 -4.65
C SER A 43 -22.32 0.71 -3.68
N GLN A 44 -21.21 0.48 -2.99
CA GLN A 44 -20.59 1.48 -2.12
C GLN A 44 -19.53 2.31 -2.87
N ARG A 45 -19.42 3.58 -2.49
CA ARG A 45 -18.20 4.36 -2.81
C ARG A 45 -17.04 3.76 -2.02
N ILE A 46 -15.96 3.39 -2.69
CA ILE A 46 -14.81 2.75 -2.04
C ILE A 46 -13.66 3.75 -1.91
N PHE A 47 -13.07 3.78 -0.71
CA PHE A 47 -11.79 4.44 -0.44
C PHE A 47 -10.79 3.42 0.09
N ILE A 48 -9.59 3.34 -0.52
CA ILE A 48 -8.52 2.44 -0.10
C ILE A 48 -7.57 3.21 0.81
N LEU A 49 -7.46 2.77 2.06
CA LEU A 49 -6.65 3.42 3.08
C LEU A 49 -5.37 2.62 3.36
N GLY A 50 -4.22 3.25 3.15
CA GLY A 50 -2.93 2.73 3.61
C GLY A 50 -2.63 3.11 5.06
N GLY A 51 -1.45 3.66 5.33
CA GLY A 51 -1.06 4.14 6.67
C GLY A 51 -1.74 5.43 7.14
N GLY A 52 -2.56 6.08 6.31
CA GLY A 52 -3.24 7.33 6.69
C GLY A 52 -2.33 8.54 6.88
N THR A 53 -1.10 8.48 6.39
CA THR A 53 -0.06 9.50 6.63
C THR A 53 -0.16 10.71 5.72
N ASN A 54 -0.89 10.59 4.60
CA ASN A 54 -1.06 11.64 3.61
C ASN A 54 -2.53 11.76 3.16
N VAL A 55 -3.45 11.68 4.12
CA VAL A 55 -4.90 11.78 3.90
C VAL A 55 -5.49 12.68 4.97
N LEU A 56 -6.28 13.64 4.53
CA LEU A 56 -7.13 14.46 5.37
C LEU A 56 -8.59 14.06 5.13
N PHE A 57 -9.27 13.66 6.18
CA PHE A 57 -10.69 13.31 6.11
C PHE A 57 -11.55 14.50 6.56
N ASP A 58 -12.69 14.68 5.88
CA ASP A 58 -13.71 15.66 6.26
C ASP A 58 -14.30 15.31 7.63
N ASP A 59 -14.68 16.33 8.42
CA ASP A 59 -15.32 16.15 9.72
C ASP A 59 -16.69 15.46 9.61
N LYS A 60 -17.36 15.56 8.46
CA LYS A 60 -18.57 14.79 8.14
C LYS A 60 -18.31 13.32 7.88
N GLY A 61 -17.04 12.94 7.75
CA GLY A 61 -16.62 11.57 7.47
C GLY A 61 -16.71 11.17 6.00
N PHE A 62 -16.85 9.88 5.77
CA PHE A 62 -16.94 9.28 4.44
C PHE A 62 -18.19 8.42 4.31
N ASP A 63 -19.15 8.87 3.50
CA ASP A 63 -20.36 8.09 3.18
C ASP A 63 -20.03 7.02 2.13
N GLY A 64 -19.47 5.92 2.61
CA GLY A 64 -19.02 4.80 1.79
C GLY A 64 -18.24 3.78 2.58
N LEU A 65 -17.54 2.94 1.86
CA LEU A 65 -16.71 1.85 2.39
C LEU A 65 -15.22 2.22 2.36
N VAL A 66 -14.59 2.28 3.52
CA VAL A 66 -13.14 2.35 3.63
C VAL A 66 -12.58 0.93 3.73
N ILE A 67 -11.70 0.56 2.82
CA ILE A 67 -10.97 -0.71 2.84
C ILE A 67 -9.53 -0.43 3.25
N LYS A 68 -9.07 -1.07 4.32
CA LYS A 68 -7.68 -1.02 4.78
C LYS A 68 -7.01 -2.36 4.53
N PRO A 69 -6.18 -2.51 3.47
CA PRO A 69 -5.39 -3.71 3.26
C PRO A 69 -4.27 -3.78 4.31
N ASN A 70 -4.36 -4.74 5.23
CA ASN A 70 -3.38 -4.93 6.29
C ASN A 70 -2.64 -6.26 6.12
N PHE A 71 -1.98 -6.42 4.97
CA PHE A 71 -1.20 -7.62 4.65
C PHE A 71 0.22 -7.47 5.20
N GLN A 72 0.44 -8.07 6.37
CA GLN A 72 1.68 -7.95 7.16
C GLN A 72 2.56 -9.17 6.94
N PHE A 73 3.44 -9.12 5.95
CA PHE A 73 4.49 -10.11 5.75
C PHE A 73 5.65 -9.58 4.92
N ILE A 74 6.86 -10.02 5.27
CA ILE A 74 8.09 -9.84 4.48
C ILE A 74 8.69 -11.22 4.26
N LYS A 75 8.83 -11.65 3.01
CA LYS A 75 9.39 -12.97 2.66
C LYS A 75 10.54 -12.79 1.67
N LYS A 76 11.71 -13.28 2.07
CA LYS A 76 12.90 -13.34 1.21
C LYS A 76 12.78 -14.56 0.28
N ASP A 77 12.92 -14.32 -1.01
CA ASP A 77 12.88 -15.36 -2.04
C ASP A 77 14.04 -15.12 -3.02
N LYS A 78 15.10 -15.94 -2.89
CA LYS A 78 16.35 -15.81 -3.67
C LYS A 78 16.83 -14.35 -3.74
N ASN A 79 16.63 -13.70 -4.87
CA ASN A 79 17.07 -12.34 -5.17
C ASN A 79 15.93 -11.30 -5.09
N THR A 80 14.81 -11.63 -4.46
CA THR A 80 13.67 -10.72 -4.31
C THR A 80 13.11 -10.75 -2.90
N LEU A 81 12.48 -9.66 -2.49
CA LEU A 81 11.61 -9.62 -1.32
C LEU A 81 10.16 -9.57 -1.77
N ARG A 82 9.34 -10.46 -1.26
CA ARG A 82 7.89 -10.37 -1.35
C ARG A 82 7.35 -9.70 -0.10
N VAL A 83 6.71 -8.55 -0.27
CA VAL A 83 6.27 -7.71 0.84
C VAL A 83 4.80 -7.37 0.70
N GLY A 84 4.05 -7.54 1.77
CA GLY A 84 2.63 -7.18 1.84
C GLY A 84 2.40 -5.67 1.83
N ALA A 85 1.28 -5.23 1.29
CA ALA A 85 0.97 -3.81 1.14
C ALA A 85 0.77 -3.07 2.48
N GLY A 86 0.43 -3.80 3.56
CA GLY A 86 0.22 -3.26 4.90
C GLY A 86 1.50 -3.04 5.70
N VAL A 87 2.64 -3.61 5.28
CA VAL A 87 3.92 -3.46 5.97
C VAL A 87 4.34 -1.99 6.01
N LEU A 88 4.74 -1.52 7.18
CA LEU A 88 5.26 -0.16 7.35
C LEU A 88 6.62 -0.02 6.65
N ILE A 89 6.91 1.17 6.12
CA ILE A 89 8.22 1.44 5.50
C ILE A 89 9.35 1.28 6.54
N SER A 90 9.13 1.69 7.79
CA SER A 90 10.08 1.48 8.89
C SER A 90 10.38 0.00 9.14
N GLU A 91 9.36 -0.86 9.21
CA GLU A 91 9.53 -2.31 9.38
C GLU A 91 10.29 -2.95 8.21
N LEU A 92 10.02 -2.48 6.98
CA LEU A 92 10.74 -2.94 5.79
C LEU A 92 12.22 -2.51 5.83
N LEU A 93 12.50 -1.29 6.29
CA LEU A 93 13.88 -0.80 6.48
C LEU A 93 14.63 -1.60 7.52
N GLU A 94 14.04 -1.86 8.69
CA GLU A 94 14.62 -2.69 9.75
C GLU A 94 14.95 -4.09 9.22
N PHE A 95 13.99 -4.71 8.52
CA PHE A 95 14.22 -6.01 7.87
C PHE A 95 15.38 -5.97 6.87
N CYS A 96 15.49 -4.91 6.06
CA CYS A 96 16.58 -4.74 5.10
C CYS A 96 17.94 -4.62 5.81
N LEU A 97 18.03 -3.84 6.90
CA LEU A 97 19.24 -3.69 7.72
C LEU A 97 19.69 -5.03 8.30
N GLU A 98 18.80 -5.76 8.97
CA GLU A 98 19.08 -7.06 9.58
C GLU A 98 19.54 -8.12 8.55
N ASN A 99 19.10 -7.98 7.30
CA ASN A 99 19.43 -8.92 6.21
C ASN A 99 20.51 -8.42 5.26
N ASN A 100 21.20 -7.31 5.55
CA ASN A 100 22.22 -6.68 4.71
C ASN A 100 21.71 -6.41 3.28
N LEU A 101 20.53 -5.78 3.15
CA LEU A 101 19.91 -5.43 1.89
C LEU A 101 19.88 -3.90 1.75
N GLY A 102 20.44 -3.37 0.66
CA GLY A 102 20.45 -1.94 0.36
C GLY A 102 19.37 -1.49 -0.61
N GLY A 103 19.37 -0.18 -0.93
CA GLY A 103 18.54 0.46 -1.95
C GLY A 103 17.26 1.10 -1.42
N LEU A 104 17.05 1.10 -0.11
CA LEU A 104 15.89 1.70 0.57
C LEU A 104 16.29 2.81 1.56
N GLU A 105 17.56 3.16 1.61
CA GLU A 105 18.17 4.10 2.57
C GLU A 105 17.52 5.47 2.53
N TRP A 106 17.18 5.91 1.32
CA TRP A 106 16.49 7.18 1.07
C TRP A 106 15.10 7.28 1.75
N ALA A 107 14.50 6.13 2.08
CA ALA A 107 13.20 6.08 2.73
C ALA A 107 13.25 6.18 4.26
N GLY A 108 14.44 6.45 4.82
CA GLY A 108 14.61 6.70 6.25
C GLY A 108 13.69 7.80 6.74
N GLY A 109 12.83 7.48 7.73
CA GLY A 109 11.83 8.41 8.25
C GLY A 109 10.57 8.59 7.39
N LEU A 110 10.44 7.93 6.23
CA LEU A 110 9.23 7.98 5.42
C LEU A 110 8.09 7.24 6.14
N PRO A 111 7.00 7.94 6.51
CA PRO A 111 5.92 7.29 7.23
C PRO A 111 4.96 6.58 6.28
N GLY A 112 4.23 5.60 6.80
CA GLY A 112 3.15 4.92 6.11
C GLY A 112 3.49 3.51 5.64
N THR A 113 2.57 2.92 4.88
CA THR A 113 2.68 1.55 4.40
C THR A 113 3.26 1.47 3.00
N LEU A 114 3.83 0.33 2.67
CA LEU A 114 4.38 0.06 1.35
C LEU A 114 3.32 0.21 0.23
N GLY A 115 2.09 -0.24 0.47
CA GLY A 115 0.98 -0.04 -0.49
C GLY A 115 0.70 1.45 -0.76
N GLY A 116 0.67 2.27 0.28
CA GLY A 116 0.53 3.72 0.15
C GLY A 116 1.71 4.37 -0.57
N ALA A 117 2.93 3.92 -0.30
CA ALA A 117 4.14 4.39 -0.96
C ALA A 117 4.15 4.05 -2.46
N ILE A 118 3.72 2.84 -2.84
CA ILE A 118 3.56 2.42 -4.24
C ILE A 118 2.46 3.24 -4.93
N TYR A 119 1.32 3.44 -4.27
CA TYR A 119 0.21 4.22 -4.81
C TYR A 119 0.64 5.63 -5.23
N GLY A 120 1.42 6.30 -4.39
CA GLY A 120 1.90 7.65 -4.62
C GLY A 120 3.25 7.74 -5.33
N ASN A 121 3.94 6.62 -5.63
CA ASN A 121 5.36 6.64 -6.00
C ASN A 121 6.14 7.53 -5.02
N ALA A 122 6.06 7.20 -3.73
CA ALA A 122 6.71 7.99 -2.69
C ALA A 122 8.21 8.10 -2.93
N GLY A 123 8.77 9.25 -2.64
CA GLY A 123 10.20 9.50 -2.81
C GLY A 123 10.69 10.59 -1.87
N ALA A 124 11.96 10.50 -1.52
CA ALA A 124 12.70 11.46 -0.72
C ALA A 124 14.20 11.34 -1.06
N PHE A 125 14.97 12.40 -0.82
CA PHE A 125 16.43 12.39 -0.95
C PHE A 125 16.95 11.79 -2.28
N GLY A 126 16.24 12.04 -3.38
CA GLY A 126 16.63 11.57 -4.72
C GLY A 126 16.23 10.14 -5.07
N GLY A 127 15.70 9.35 -4.13
CA GLY A 127 15.18 8.01 -4.38
C GLY A 127 13.66 7.99 -4.49
N GLU A 128 13.12 7.02 -5.20
CA GLU A 128 11.67 6.79 -5.34
C GLU A 128 11.34 5.29 -5.23
N ILE A 129 10.12 4.99 -4.83
CA ILE A 129 9.63 3.59 -4.72
C ILE A 129 9.81 2.82 -6.03
N LYS A 130 9.61 3.43 -7.19
CA LYS A 130 9.80 2.79 -8.50
C LYS A 130 11.17 2.14 -8.68
N ASP A 131 12.21 2.69 -8.02
CA ASP A 131 13.59 2.27 -8.21
C ASP A 131 13.84 0.87 -7.62
N ILE A 132 13.10 0.53 -6.57
CA ILE A 132 13.20 -0.76 -5.88
C ILE A 132 12.14 -1.77 -6.32
N ILE A 133 11.03 -1.34 -6.93
CA ILE A 133 9.96 -2.24 -7.35
C ILE A 133 10.36 -3.05 -8.59
N ARG A 134 10.15 -4.35 -8.55
CA ARG A 134 10.23 -5.24 -9.71
C ARG A 134 8.85 -5.50 -10.31
N GLU A 135 7.87 -5.78 -9.45
CA GLU A 135 6.50 -6.14 -9.82
C GLU A 135 5.53 -5.77 -8.70
N VAL A 136 4.35 -5.30 -9.05
CA VAL A 136 3.24 -5.07 -8.13
C VAL A 136 2.12 -6.07 -8.44
N ILE A 137 1.54 -6.64 -7.41
CA ILE A 137 0.36 -7.48 -7.49
C ILE A 137 -0.80 -6.72 -6.85
N SER A 138 -1.83 -6.46 -7.62
CA SER A 138 -3.03 -5.73 -7.22
C SER A 138 -4.29 -6.54 -7.52
N LEU A 139 -5.39 -6.13 -6.93
CA LEU A 139 -6.73 -6.63 -7.16
C LEU A 139 -7.54 -5.55 -7.84
N ASP A 140 -7.94 -5.77 -9.08
CA ASP A 140 -8.88 -4.90 -9.79
C ASP A 140 -10.30 -5.18 -9.30
N ILE A 141 -10.98 -4.14 -8.82
CA ILE A 141 -12.32 -4.20 -8.28
C ILE A 141 -13.35 -3.47 -9.17
N SER A 142 -12.98 -3.17 -10.41
CA SER A 142 -13.87 -2.50 -11.38
C SER A 142 -14.96 -3.44 -11.91
N PHE A 143 -14.72 -4.73 -11.82
CA PHE A 143 -15.61 -5.77 -12.34
C PHE A 143 -16.46 -6.41 -11.24
N SER A 144 -17.53 -7.07 -11.62
CA SER A 144 -18.40 -7.82 -10.69
C SER A 144 -17.66 -8.93 -9.92
N ARG A 145 -16.57 -9.46 -10.50
CA ARG A 145 -15.62 -10.34 -9.84
C ARG A 145 -14.25 -9.67 -9.82
N PRO A 146 -13.63 -9.54 -8.62
CA PRO A 146 -12.29 -8.97 -8.51
C PRO A 146 -11.24 -9.83 -9.23
N GLU A 147 -10.35 -9.18 -9.97
CA GLU A 147 -9.29 -9.85 -10.73
C GLU A 147 -7.90 -9.52 -10.21
N VAL A 148 -7.05 -10.55 -10.07
CA VAL A 148 -5.65 -10.35 -9.68
C VAL A 148 -4.82 -9.93 -10.88
N ILE A 149 -4.21 -8.76 -10.80
CA ILE A 149 -3.34 -8.23 -11.83
C ILE A 149 -1.88 -8.22 -11.35
N LYS A 150 -0.98 -8.71 -12.18
CA LYS A 150 0.47 -8.63 -11.98
C LYS A 150 1.07 -7.65 -12.97
N ARG A 151 1.72 -6.59 -12.47
CA ARG A 151 2.37 -5.58 -13.31
C ARG A 151 3.86 -5.48 -12.99
N LYS A 152 4.72 -5.66 -13.99
CA LYS A 152 6.13 -5.25 -13.89
C LYS A 152 6.20 -3.74 -13.65
N ALA A 153 7.22 -3.27 -12.94
CA ALA A 153 7.36 -1.84 -12.58
C ALA A 153 7.20 -0.88 -13.77
N ARG A 154 7.73 -1.24 -14.95
CA ARG A 154 7.62 -0.44 -16.19
C ARG A 154 6.18 -0.22 -16.67
N TYR A 155 5.22 -1.03 -16.24
CA TYR A 155 3.81 -0.91 -16.58
C TYR A 155 2.96 -0.29 -15.45
N CYS A 156 3.60 0.09 -14.34
CA CYS A 156 2.92 0.79 -13.25
C CYS A 156 2.80 2.30 -13.48
N ASN A 157 3.31 2.80 -14.61
CA ASN A 157 3.25 4.21 -15.02
C ASN A 157 3.66 5.18 -13.90
N PHE A 158 4.74 4.85 -13.21
CA PHE A 158 5.27 5.68 -12.13
C PHE A 158 5.78 7.02 -12.68
N LYS A 159 5.28 8.10 -12.08
CA LYS A 159 5.70 9.50 -12.32
C LYS A 159 5.87 10.19 -10.97
N TYR A 160 6.33 11.44 -10.98
CA TYR A 160 6.41 12.22 -9.75
C TYR A 160 5.07 12.22 -9.01
N ARG A 161 5.08 11.67 -7.76
CA ARG A 161 3.90 11.55 -6.88
C ARG A 161 2.67 10.89 -7.53
N SER A 162 2.88 10.00 -8.51
CA SER A 162 1.81 9.35 -9.26
C SER A 162 2.17 7.93 -9.70
N SER A 163 1.12 7.12 -9.91
CA SER A 163 1.18 5.78 -10.48
C SER A 163 -0.13 5.44 -11.18
N ILE A 164 -0.19 4.31 -11.89
CA ILE A 164 -1.44 3.80 -12.46
C ILE A 164 -2.50 3.56 -11.39
N PHE A 165 -2.09 3.12 -10.19
CA PHE A 165 -2.99 2.86 -9.07
C PHE A 165 -3.68 4.14 -8.58
N LYS A 166 -2.97 5.26 -8.56
CA LYS A 166 -3.54 6.58 -8.24
C LYS A 166 -4.46 7.07 -9.35
N ALA A 167 -4.07 6.88 -10.62
CA ALA A 167 -4.86 7.25 -11.78
C ALA A 167 -6.15 6.44 -11.90
N SER A 168 -6.17 5.19 -11.42
CA SER A 168 -7.35 4.31 -11.44
C SER A 168 -8.44 4.71 -10.44
N LYS A 169 -8.22 5.72 -9.59
CA LYS A 169 -9.21 6.26 -8.63
C LYS A 169 -9.85 5.17 -7.76
N ASN A 170 -9.03 4.43 -7.02
CA ASN A 170 -9.45 3.34 -6.11
C ASN A 170 -10.10 2.12 -6.79
N ARG A 171 -9.84 1.89 -8.08
CA ARG A 171 -10.29 0.66 -8.76
C ARG A 171 -9.36 -0.52 -8.56
N GLU A 172 -8.16 -0.29 -8.04
CA GLU A 172 -7.18 -1.33 -7.77
C GLU A 172 -6.66 -1.25 -6.35
N ILE A 173 -6.71 -2.38 -5.65
CA ILE A 173 -6.15 -2.54 -4.31
C ILE A 173 -4.78 -3.19 -4.44
N ILE A 174 -3.72 -2.52 -4.01
CA ILE A 174 -2.38 -3.11 -3.96
C ILE A 174 -2.35 -4.16 -2.85
N LEU A 175 -1.94 -5.38 -3.19
CA LEU A 175 -1.90 -6.51 -2.28
C LEU A 175 -0.49 -6.75 -1.74
N LYS A 176 0.47 -6.79 -2.65
CA LYS A 176 1.89 -7.03 -2.38
C LYS A 176 2.74 -6.61 -3.57
N ASN A 177 4.05 -6.54 -3.34
CA ASN A 177 5.01 -6.32 -4.39
C ASN A 177 6.18 -7.30 -4.29
N ASN A 178 6.94 -7.39 -5.38
CA ASN A 178 8.24 -8.03 -5.44
C ASN A 178 9.29 -6.94 -5.63
N ASN A 179 10.18 -6.76 -4.65
CA ASN A 179 11.28 -5.81 -4.71
C ASN A 179 12.49 -6.41 -5.40
N LYS A 180 13.27 -5.59 -6.07
CA LYS A 180 14.64 -5.93 -6.48
C LYS A 180 15.48 -6.06 -5.22
N ARG A 181 16.30 -7.11 -5.13
CA ARG A 181 17.35 -7.19 -4.13
C ARG A 181 18.52 -6.35 -4.61
N GLN A 182 18.98 -5.40 -3.81
CA GLN A 182 20.22 -4.68 -4.07
C GLN A 182 21.34 -5.21 -3.16
N PRO A 183 22.62 -5.16 -3.60
CA PRO A 183 23.75 -5.52 -2.75
C PRO A 183 23.84 -4.62 -1.52
N SER A 184 24.48 -5.14 -0.46
CA SER A 184 24.65 -4.48 0.84
C SER A 184 25.25 -3.07 0.75
N TRP A 185 25.04 -2.28 1.79
CA TRP A 185 25.57 -0.93 2.08
C TRP A 185 27.07 -0.74 1.81
N GLN A 186 27.86 -1.82 1.89
CA GLN A 186 29.32 -1.79 1.75
C GLN A 186 29.81 -1.50 0.32
N ASN A 187 28.95 -1.50 -0.69
CA ASN A 187 29.30 -1.34 -2.10
C ASN A 187 28.77 -0.04 -2.74
N HIS A 188 28.26 0.92 -1.97
CA HIS A 188 27.93 2.22 -2.52
C HIS A 188 29.17 3.12 -2.52
N PRO A 189 29.65 3.59 -3.70
CA PRO A 189 30.72 4.58 -3.77
C PRO A 189 30.15 5.94 -3.35
N GLY A 190 30.22 6.28 -2.07
CA GLY A 190 29.75 7.57 -1.59
C GLY A 190 29.48 7.70 -0.09
N TYR A 191 29.92 6.73 0.71
CA TYR A 191 29.99 6.84 2.16
C TYR A 191 31.39 6.46 2.63
#